data_f089bef627fb260299d5d873177163ed
#
_entry.id   f089bef627fb260299d5d873177163ed
#
_cell.length_a   1.000
_cell.length_b   1.000
_cell.length_c   1.000
_cell.angle_alpha   90.00
_cell.angle_beta   90.00
_cell.angle_gamma   90.00
#
_symmetry.space_group_name_H-M   'P 1'
#
loop_
_entity.id
_entity.type
_entity.pdbx_description
1 polymer ?
#
loop_
_entity_poly.entity_id
_entity_poly.type
_entity_poly.pdbx_seq_one_letter_code
_entity_poly.pdbx_strand_id
1 'polypeptide(L)'
;GPEHLNFVFLDFKGGSAFRKLERLPHTVGSVCDLDLAHAVRALRALEAELTRREQLSAAVHASDIRDMVNPPPRLIVVIDEFHALKDQLPDYVNRLVRIASLGRSLGMYLIACTQNPMGQVSADMKANMSVSICLRVRDRLQSCELLGDGRAADLSPAMPGAAFCNDSEQVTAFRCATARDIDAVCRQIAFASRFVGSPPQPSLFTAPLPRHVKDRTVADHAPQRIRFGLADDGINLREATVSLTGGNIGVIGPQGRGKTTLLKTLARHASMADGLAVRVSSPHRRVWSSQWLHGGRCTPYASSDAPPPPHIVWFVDDADELFDPFRTDEQALSFTHALADESVSVVFAVSTIRPIRIPEHCNTRIVFPCGERTSDLMAGVPARLLDMKIGRAHV
;
A
#
# COMPACT_ATOMS: atom_id res chain seq x y z
N GLY A 1 19.44 -3.91 18.09
CA GLY A 1 19.21 -4.34 16.73
C GLY A 1 17.86 -3.88 16.22
N PRO A 2 17.50 -4.15 14.96
CA PRO A 2 16.21 -3.73 14.36
C PRO A 2 14.99 -4.37 15.03
N GLU A 3 15.16 -5.44 15.78
CA GLU A 3 14.12 -6.07 16.61
C GLU A 3 13.74 -5.24 17.85
N HIS A 4 14.53 -4.21 18.20
CA HIS A 4 14.27 -3.33 19.36
C HIS A 4 13.96 -1.90 18.99
N LEU A 5 14.49 -1.43 17.85
CA LEU A 5 14.38 -0.02 17.45
C LEU A 5 14.25 0.09 15.92
N ASN A 6 13.24 0.84 15.48
CA ASN A 6 12.99 1.12 14.08
C ASN A 6 12.81 2.61 13.83
N PHE A 7 13.04 3.01 12.58
CA PHE A 7 12.88 4.39 12.12
C PHE A 7 11.96 4.49 10.93
N VAL A 8 11.18 5.57 10.89
CA VAL A 8 10.51 6.07 9.70
C VAL A 8 11.01 7.49 9.45
N PHE A 9 11.45 7.77 8.23
CA PHE A 9 11.96 9.07 7.82
C PHE A 9 11.00 9.71 6.81
N LEU A 10 10.57 10.94 7.09
CA LEU A 10 9.69 11.73 6.22
C LEU A 10 10.38 13.07 5.93
N ASP A 11 10.78 13.30 4.68
CA ASP A 11 11.45 14.52 4.22
C ASP A 11 10.54 15.27 3.23
N PHE A 12 9.97 16.38 3.69
CA PHE A 12 9.07 17.21 2.89
C PHE A 12 9.80 18.35 2.14
N LYS A 13 11.12 18.39 2.19
CA LYS A 13 11.93 19.39 1.47
C LYS A 13 12.47 18.88 0.14
N GLY A 14 12.24 17.62 -0.20
CA GLY A 14 12.74 17.00 -1.43
C GLY A 14 14.23 16.71 -1.37
N GLY A 15 14.70 16.31 -0.21
CA GLY A 15 16.10 16.32 0.04
C GLY A 15 16.81 14.98 0.07
N SER A 16 18.03 15.11 0.48
CA SER A 16 18.99 14.03 0.63
C SER A 16 19.27 13.73 2.11
N ALA A 17 18.57 14.39 3.05
CA ALA A 17 18.89 14.36 4.46
C ALA A 17 18.91 12.93 5.01
N PHE A 18 17.90 12.12 4.67
CA PHE A 18 17.74 10.76 5.19
C PHE A 18 18.16 9.65 4.21
N ARG A 19 18.48 9.96 2.94
CA ARG A 19 18.81 8.96 1.91
C ARG A 19 19.89 7.96 2.33
N LYS A 20 20.87 8.41 3.11
CA LYS A 20 21.93 7.53 3.63
C LYS A 20 21.41 6.57 4.70
N LEU A 21 20.44 7.02 5.49
CA LEU A 21 19.85 6.27 6.60
C LEU A 21 18.84 5.21 6.11
N GLU A 22 18.34 5.31 4.87
CA GLU A 22 17.47 4.29 4.27
C GLU A 22 18.12 2.89 4.23
N ARG A 23 19.45 2.85 4.21
CA ARG A 23 20.23 1.59 4.19
C ARG A 23 20.36 0.91 5.54
N LEU A 24 19.93 1.55 6.61
CA LEU A 24 19.94 0.95 7.94
C LEU A 24 18.93 -0.20 8.02
N PRO A 25 19.28 -1.34 8.63
CA PRO A 25 18.34 -2.44 8.86
C PRO A 25 17.20 -2.04 9.81
N HIS A 26 17.33 -0.92 10.51
CA HIS A 26 16.35 -0.32 11.39
C HIS A 26 15.30 0.52 10.64
N THR A 27 15.53 0.88 9.37
CA THR A 27 14.62 1.73 8.61
C THR A 27 13.48 0.89 8.04
N VAL A 28 12.27 1.12 8.56
CA VAL A 28 11.03 0.42 8.16
C VAL A 28 10.15 1.27 7.25
N GLY A 29 10.59 2.45 6.88
CA GLY A 29 9.91 3.31 5.91
C GLY A 29 10.66 4.60 5.69
N SER A 30 10.62 5.12 4.47
CA SER A 30 11.22 6.40 4.09
C SER A 30 10.42 7.05 2.96
N VAL A 31 10.20 8.36 3.08
CA VAL A 31 9.67 9.22 2.02
C VAL A 31 10.64 10.37 1.89
N CYS A 32 11.43 10.34 0.83
CA CYS A 32 12.49 11.33 0.56
C CYS A 32 12.24 12.08 -0.75
N ASP A 33 11.00 12.11 -1.21
CA ASP A 33 10.54 12.82 -2.39
C ASP A 33 9.30 13.67 -2.05
N LEU A 34 8.97 14.59 -2.95
CA LEU A 34 7.77 15.44 -2.83
C LEU A 34 6.49 14.72 -3.31
N ASP A 35 6.49 13.39 -3.37
CA ASP A 35 5.31 12.61 -3.75
C ASP A 35 4.31 12.58 -2.58
N LEU A 36 3.29 13.43 -2.67
CA LEU A 36 2.22 13.50 -1.68
C LEU A 36 1.46 12.17 -1.52
N ALA A 37 1.35 11.38 -2.58
CA ALA A 37 0.69 10.07 -2.49
C ALA A 37 1.51 9.11 -1.63
N HIS A 38 2.84 9.16 -1.74
CA HIS A 38 3.74 8.38 -0.90
C HIS A 38 3.70 8.86 0.56
N ALA A 39 3.68 10.18 0.78
CA ALA A 39 3.55 10.77 2.12
C ALA A 39 2.24 10.38 2.80
N VAL A 40 1.11 10.48 2.09
CA VAL A 40 -0.22 10.05 2.59
C VAL A 40 -0.21 8.58 2.97
N ARG A 41 0.42 7.73 2.17
CA ARG A 41 0.56 6.29 2.44
C ARG A 41 1.36 6.03 3.72
N ALA A 42 2.48 6.72 3.91
CA ALA A 42 3.29 6.64 5.12
C ALA A 42 2.50 7.05 6.37
N LEU A 43 1.75 8.15 6.30
CA LEU A 43 0.93 8.64 7.41
C LEU A 43 -0.20 7.67 7.76
N ARG A 44 -0.84 7.04 6.77
CA ARG A 44 -1.82 5.96 7.00
C ARG A 44 -1.20 4.74 7.64
N ALA A 45 0.01 4.37 7.22
CA ALA A 45 0.73 3.26 7.82
C ALA A 45 1.08 3.50 9.29
N LEU A 46 1.47 4.72 9.63
CA LEU A 46 1.73 5.12 11.02
C LEU A 46 0.48 5.05 11.89
N GLU A 47 -0.69 5.45 11.36
CA GLU A 47 -1.97 5.29 12.07
C GLU A 47 -2.34 3.82 12.25
N ALA A 48 -2.19 3.01 11.21
CA ALA A 48 -2.46 1.58 11.29
C ALA A 48 -1.54 0.90 12.31
N GLU A 49 -0.27 1.32 12.37
CA GLU A 49 0.69 0.81 13.35
C GLU A 49 0.34 1.24 14.79
N LEU A 50 -0.11 2.49 14.99
CA LEU A 50 -0.60 2.94 16.28
C LEU A 50 -1.78 2.08 16.75
N THR A 51 -2.78 1.90 15.90
CA THR A 51 -3.96 1.07 16.21
C THR A 51 -3.58 -0.39 16.48
N ARG A 52 -2.66 -0.95 15.69
CA ARG A 52 -2.14 -2.31 15.92
C ARG A 52 -1.51 -2.45 17.31
N ARG A 53 -0.73 -1.45 17.75
CA ARG A 53 -0.10 -1.44 19.07
C ARG A 53 -1.10 -1.25 20.20
N GLU A 54 -2.12 -0.42 20.01
CA GLU A 54 -3.25 -0.31 20.93
C GLU A 54 -3.95 -1.66 21.13
N GLN A 55 -4.22 -2.39 20.05
CA GLN A 55 -4.83 -3.73 20.11
C GLN A 55 -3.95 -4.76 20.79
N LEU A 56 -2.63 -4.76 20.50
CA LEU A 56 -1.67 -5.63 21.18
C LEU A 56 -1.61 -5.36 22.68
N SER A 57 -1.58 -4.08 23.08
CA SER A 57 -1.57 -3.66 24.48
C SER A 57 -2.84 -4.11 25.21
N ALA A 58 -4.00 -3.91 24.58
CA ALA A 58 -5.28 -4.34 25.11
C ALA A 58 -5.38 -5.88 25.26
N ALA A 59 -4.88 -6.62 24.28
CA ALA A 59 -4.92 -8.09 24.27
C ALA A 59 -4.14 -8.74 25.43
N VAL A 60 -3.07 -8.07 25.91
CA VAL A 60 -2.23 -8.54 27.04
C VAL A 60 -2.46 -7.74 28.31
N HIS A 61 -3.47 -6.85 28.33
CA HIS A 61 -3.79 -5.95 29.46
C HIS A 61 -2.60 -5.14 29.97
N ALA A 62 -1.66 -4.77 29.08
CA ALA A 62 -0.52 -3.94 29.41
C ALA A 62 -0.88 -2.45 29.23
N SER A 63 -0.49 -1.60 30.15
CA SER A 63 -0.64 -0.14 30.03
C SER A 63 0.50 0.53 29.27
N ASP A 64 1.64 -0.14 29.19
CA ASP A 64 2.86 0.30 28.49
C ASP A 64 3.50 -0.91 27.79
N ILE A 65 4.09 -0.69 26.60
CA ILE A 65 4.77 -1.78 25.87
C ILE A 65 5.94 -2.36 26.66
N ARG A 66 6.52 -1.61 27.60
CA ARG A 66 7.62 -2.07 28.46
C ARG A 66 7.21 -3.21 29.39
N ASP A 67 5.91 -3.32 29.66
CA ASP A 67 5.32 -4.36 30.52
C ASP A 67 5.00 -5.64 29.76
N MET A 68 5.17 -5.64 28.42
CA MET A 68 4.92 -6.80 27.58
C MET A 68 6.12 -7.75 27.59
N VAL A 69 5.84 -9.06 27.52
CA VAL A 69 6.89 -10.10 27.41
C VAL A 69 7.65 -9.99 26.09
N ASN A 70 6.94 -9.73 24.99
CA ASN A 70 7.49 -9.52 23.65
C ASN A 70 7.01 -8.18 23.09
N PRO A 71 7.62 -7.06 23.52
CA PRO A 71 7.18 -5.74 23.05
C PRO A 71 7.52 -5.54 21.56
N PRO A 72 6.68 -4.83 20.81
CA PRO A 72 7.03 -4.41 19.47
C PRO A 72 8.26 -3.48 19.51
N PRO A 73 9.11 -3.44 18.45
CA PRO A 73 10.24 -2.53 18.39
C PRO A 73 9.79 -1.09 18.63
N ARG A 74 10.59 -0.31 19.37
CA ARG A 74 10.33 1.13 19.46
C ARG A 74 10.42 1.74 18.07
N LEU A 75 9.48 2.62 17.73
CA LEU A 75 9.42 3.29 16.45
C LEU A 75 9.66 4.80 16.62
N ILE A 76 10.71 5.30 15.99
CA ILE A 76 10.99 6.73 15.96
C ILE A 76 10.63 7.24 14.56
N VAL A 77 9.67 8.17 14.52
CA VAL A 77 9.24 8.87 13.31
C VAL A 77 9.97 10.21 13.27
N VAL A 78 10.79 10.43 12.27
CA VAL A 78 11.54 11.68 12.07
C VAL A 78 10.95 12.41 10.88
N ILE A 79 10.47 13.64 11.10
CA ILE A 79 9.90 14.48 10.05
C ILE A 79 10.81 15.69 9.87
N ASP A 80 11.41 15.81 8.69
CA ASP A 80 12.11 17.03 8.30
C ASP A 80 11.15 17.98 7.59
N GLU A 81 11.28 19.28 7.90
CA GLU A 81 10.44 20.37 7.42
C GLU A 81 8.94 20.16 7.72
N PHE A 82 8.61 20.03 9.01
CA PHE A 82 7.22 19.85 9.50
C PHE A 82 6.26 20.93 8.98
N HIS A 83 6.77 22.14 8.73
CA HIS A 83 5.98 23.23 8.15
C HIS A 83 5.40 22.83 6.77
N ALA A 84 6.24 22.29 5.88
CA ALA A 84 5.78 21.88 4.57
C ALA A 84 4.73 20.77 4.63
N LEU A 85 4.85 19.83 5.57
CA LEU A 85 3.82 18.83 5.82
C LEU A 85 2.49 19.47 6.23
N LYS A 86 2.53 20.44 7.17
CA LYS A 86 1.32 21.11 7.65
C LYS A 86 0.60 21.85 6.53
N ASP A 87 1.35 22.50 5.64
CA ASP A 87 0.78 23.26 4.52
C ASP A 87 0.18 22.36 3.45
N GLN A 88 0.85 21.25 3.15
CA GLN A 88 0.45 20.35 2.07
C GLN A 88 -0.60 19.31 2.51
N LEU A 89 -0.56 18.88 3.75
CA LEU A 89 -1.39 17.82 4.32
C LEU A 89 -1.98 18.20 5.69
N PRO A 90 -2.73 19.31 5.81
CA PRO A 90 -3.24 19.82 7.09
C PRO A 90 -4.10 18.80 7.84
N ASP A 91 -4.88 17.98 7.13
CA ASP A 91 -5.74 16.95 7.73
C ASP A 91 -4.95 15.86 8.48
N TYR A 92 -3.67 15.69 8.15
CA TYR A 92 -2.82 14.69 8.78
C TYR A 92 -2.08 15.18 10.01
N VAL A 93 -2.03 16.50 10.26
CA VAL A 93 -1.37 17.07 11.45
C VAL A 93 -2.01 16.55 12.72
N ASN A 94 -3.34 16.54 12.81
CA ASN A 94 -4.06 16.04 14.00
C ASN A 94 -3.77 14.55 14.26
N ARG A 95 -3.51 13.77 13.23
CA ARG A 95 -3.13 12.36 13.33
C ARG A 95 -1.74 12.19 13.92
N LEU A 96 -0.79 13.06 13.55
CA LEU A 96 0.54 13.09 14.15
C LEU A 96 0.52 13.56 15.61
N VAL A 97 -0.33 14.52 15.94
CA VAL A 97 -0.57 14.93 17.32
C VAL A 97 -1.06 13.75 18.16
N ARG A 98 -1.96 12.92 17.61
CA ARG A 98 -2.40 11.68 18.29
C ARG A 98 -1.23 10.71 18.52
N ILE A 99 -0.32 10.54 17.54
CA ILE A 99 0.88 9.73 17.73
C ILE A 99 1.77 10.32 18.82
N ALA A 100 1.93 11.64 18.88
CA ALA A 100 2.72 12.29 19.92
C ALA A 100 2.11 12.09 21.33
N SER A 101 0.78 12.11 21.45
CA SER A 101 0.08 11.99 22.75
C SER A 101 0.01 10.54 23.25
N LEU A 102 -0.36 9.59 22.41
CA LEU A 102 -0.57 8.18 22.78
C LEU A 102 0.68 7.31 22.56
N GLY A 103 1.59 7.76 21.70
CA GLY A 103 2.71 6.94 21.24
C GLY A 103 3.69 6.56 22.35
N ARG A 104 3.85 7.37 23.40
CA ARG A 104 4.82 7.10 24.47
C ARG A 104 4.63 5.72 25.11
N SER A 105 3.42 5.42 25.56
CA SER A 105 3.11 4.11 26.17
C SER A 105 3.12 2.96 25.16
N LEU A 106 2.96 3.28 23.87
CA LEU A 106 2.96 2.32 22.76
C LEU A 106 4.34 2.22 22.06
N GLY A 107 5.36 2.90 22.60
CA GLY A 107 6.73 2.91 22.06
C GLY A 107 6.87 3.57 20.68
N MET A 108 6.01 4.53 20.37
CA MET A 108 6.11 5.37 19.17
C MET A 108 6.50 6.79 19.57
N TYR A 109 7.54 7.31 18.95
CA TYR A 109 8.10 8.63 19.28
C TYR A 109 8.17 9.48 18.02
N LEU A 110 7.91 10.79 18.15
CA LEU A 110 7.93 11.74 17.05
C LEU A 110 9.06 12.76 17.27
N ILE A 111 9.88 12.94 16.24
CA ILE A 111 10.85 14.04 16.14
C ILE A 111 10.40 14.90 14.96
N ALA A 112 9.91 16.11 15.24
CA ALA A 112 9.49 17.08 14.23
C ALA A 112 10.54 18.18 14.12
N CYS A 113 11.15 18.33 12.94
CA CYS A 113 12.13 19.37 12.65
C CYS A 113 11.48 20.44 11.78
N THR A 114 11.79 21.71 12.06
CA THR A 114 11.35 22.84 11.24
C THR A 114 12.38 23.96 11.27
N GLN A 115 12.49 24.68 10.16
CA GLN A 115 13.33 25.89 10.08
C GLN A 115 12.58 27.14 10.51
N ASN A 116 11.25 27.11 10.56
CA ASN A 116 10.41 28.19 11.02
C ASN A 116 9.40 27.70 12.08
N PRO A 117 9.70 27.85 13.37
CA PRO A 117 8.81 27.40 14.44
C PRO A 117 7.57 28.28 14.64
N MET A 118 7.58 29.53 14.14
CA MET A 118 6.53 30.53 14.39
C MET A 118 5.15 30.05 13.91
N GLY A 119 4.21 29.90 14.85
CA GLY A 119 2.84 29.49 14.57
C GLY A 119 2.69 28.08 14.00
N GLN A 120 3.75 27.28 13.94
CA GLN A 120 3.72 25.92 13.41
C GLN A 120 3.39 24.88 14.48
N VAL A 121 3.83 25.13 15.70
CA VAL A 121 3.59 24.22 16.82
C VAL A 121 2.30 24.66 17.51
N SER A 122 1.23 23.88 17.36
CA SER A 122 -0.04 24.15 18.05
C SER A 122 0.12 23.95 19.58
N ALA A 123 -0.81 24.51 20.36
CA ALA A 123 -0.83 24.30 21.80
C ALA A 123 -0.89 22.81 22.17
N ASP A 124 -1.67 22.02 21.40
CA ASP A 124 -1.79 20.57 21.60
C ASP A 124 -0.47 19.84 21.32
N MET A 125 0.27 20.26 20.29
CA MET A 125 1.61 19.69 20.03
C MET A 125 2.57 20.03 21.16
N LYS A 126 2.60 21.28 21.62
CA LYS A 126 3.45 21.69 22.76
C LYS A 126 3.17 20.89 24.01
N ALA A 127 1.89 20.65 24.30
CA ALA A 127 1.47 19.85 25.46
C ALA A 127 1.94 18.39 25.40
N ASN A 128 2.13 17.84 24.17
CA ASN A 128 2.50 16.45 23.96
C ASN A 128 3.99 16.25 23.58
N MET A 129 4.73 17.33 23.31
CA MET A 129 6.16 17.30 23.01
C MET A 129 6.94 17.87 24.19
N SER A 130 7.42 17.00 25.07
CA SER A 130 8.08 17.39 26.32
C SER A 130 9.50 17.93 26.13
N VAL A 131 10.11 17.74 24.98
CA VAL A 131 11.49 18.16 24.70
C VAL A 131 11.52 19.05 23.47
N SER A 132 12.09 20.25 23.59
CA SER A 132 12.34 21.18 22.51
C SER A 132 13.83 21.45 22.38
N ILE A 133 14.39 21.27 21.19
CA ILE A 133 15.78 21.57 20.87
C ILE A 133 15.80 22.77 19.94
N CYS A 134 16.45 23.84 20.34
CA CYS A 134 16.58 25.05 19.56
C CYS A 134 18.06 25.32 19.24
N LEU A 135 18.42 25.17 17.98
CA LEU A 135 19.68 25.64 17.44
C LEU A 135 19.63 27.16 17.28
N ARG A 136 20.73 27.76 16.79
CA ARG A 136 20.74 29.20 16.51
C ARG A 136 19.60 29.59 15.56
N VAL A 137 18.78 30.54 16.00
CA VAL A 137 17.73 31.18 15.21
C VAL A 137 18.07 32.65 14.93
N ARG A 138 17.41 33.28 13.98
CA ARG A 138 17.66 34.69 13.63
C ARG A 138 16.91 35.67 14.53
N ASP A 139 15.72 35.26 14.96
CA ASP A 139 14.80 36.09 15.69
C ASP A 139 14.62 35.57 17.12
N ARG A 140 14.62 36.50 18.10
CA ARG A 140 14.34 36.19 19.51
C ARG A 140 12.95 35.59 19.70
N LEU A 141 11.95 35.99 18.91
CA LEU A 141 10.61 35.43 18.97
C LEU A 141 10.60 33.92 18.62
N GLN A 142 11.39 33.50 17.64
CA GLN A 142 11.55 32.06 17.31
C GLN A 142 12.15 31.28 18.48
N SER A 143 13.10 31.87 19.20
CA SER A 143 13.66 31.28 20.42
C SER A 143 12.62 31.18 21.52
N CYS A 144 11.88 32.26 21.75
CA CYS A 144 10.82 32.30 22.79
C CYS A 144 9.72 31.26 22.52
N GLU A 145 9.39 30.98 21.23
CA GLU A 145 8.40 29.99 20.86
C GLU A 145 8.75 28.57 21.34
N LEU A 146 10.04 28.22 21.33
CA LEU A 146 10.53 26.89 21.69
C LEU A 146 11.09 26.77 23.09
N LEU A 147 11.77 27.82 23.58
CA LEU A 147 12.50 27.79 24.83
C LEU A 147 11.80 28.57 25.96
N GLY A 148 10.85 29.45 25.62
CA GLY A 148 10.28 30.41 26.53
C GLY A 148 11.11 31.71 26.73
N ASP A 149 12.30 31.76 26.13
CA ASP A 149 13.19 32.94 26.17
C ASP A 149 13.98 33.14 24.87
N GLY A 150 14.67 34.27 24.72
CA GLY A 150 15.35 34.67 23.48
C GLY A 150 16.79 34.18 23.28
N ARG A 151 17.34 33.36 24.20
CA ARG A 151 18.78 33.03 24.26
C ARG A 151 19.34 32.33 23.04
N ALA A 152 18.54 31.58 22.28
CA ALA A 152 19.03 30.87 21.07
C ALA A 152 19.35 31.84 19.93
N ALA A 153 18.79 33.05 19.90
CA ALA A 153 19.15 34.08 18.94
C ALA A 153 20.55 34.69 19.22
N ASP A 154 21.01 34.61 20.47
CA ASP A 154 22.31 35.15 20.88
C ASP A 154 23.47 34.15 20.65
N LEU A 155 23.17 32.92 20.17
CA LEU A 155 24.22 31.93 19.78
C LEU A 155 25.09 32.46 18.65
N SER A 156 26.41 32.35 18.79
CA SER A 156 27.37 32.80 17.77
C SER A 156 27.26 31.96 16.52
N PRO A 157 27.23 32.60 15.33
CA PRO A 157 27.32 31.87 14.06
C PRO A 157 28.66 31.12 13.87
N ALA A 158 29.71 31.51 14.61
CA ALA A 158 31.01 30.83 14.61
C ALA A 158 30.99 29.50 15.42
N MET A 159 29.90 29.18 16.11
CA MET A 159 29.73 27.95 16.88
C MET A 159 28.65 27.03 16.29
N PRO A 160 28.91 26.37 15.14
CA PRO A 160 27.93 25.46 14.57
C PRO A 160 27.65 24.30 15.52
N GLY A 161 26.38 23.92 15.58
CA GLY A 161 25.89 22.86 16.45
C GLY A 161 25.67 23.27 17.91
N ALA A 162 25.92 24.54 18.30
CA ALA A 162 25.50 25.06 19.60
C ALA A 162 23.98 25.15 19.63
N ALA A 163 23.37 24.70 20.74
CA ALA A 163 21.95 24.60 20.90
C ALA A 163 21.53 24.66 22.38
N PHE A 164 20.25 24.87 22.60
CA PHE A 164 19.59 24.72 23.88
C PHE A 164 18.54 23.59 23.80
N CYS A 165 18.46 22.83 24.86
CA CYS A 165 17.41 21.83 25.11
C CYS A 165 16.52 22.30 26.24
N ASN A 166 15.23 22.39 25.99
CA ASN A 166 14.20 22.60 27.02
C ASN A 166 13.47 21.27 27.21
N ASP A 167 13.55 20.68 28.39
CA ASP A 167 12.89 19.42 28.76
C ASP A 167 11.62 19.66 29.61
N SER A 168 11.09 20.88 29.62
CA SER A 168 9.97 21.39 30.41
C SER A 168 10.29 21.67 31.86
N GLU A 169 11.42 21.24 32.38
CA GLU A 169 11.89 21.56 33.76
C GLU A 169 12.99 22.64 33.73
N GLN A 170 13.91 22.49 32.77
CA GLN A 170 15.06 23.40 32.64
C GLN A 170 15.50 23.59 31.20
N VAL A 171 16.20 24.70 30.95
CA VAL A 171 16.85 24.97 29.64
C VAL A 171 18.35 24.76 29.78
N THR A 172 18.88 23.72 29.13
CA THR A 172 20.28 23.34 29.18
C THR A 172 20.98 23.66 27.88
N ALA A 173 22.15 24.32 27.94
CA ALA A 173 23.00 24.53 26.78
C ALA A 173 23.81 23.28 26.43
N PHE A 174 23.92 22.95 25.14
CA PHE A 174 24.76 21.85 24.70
C PHE A 174 25.34 22.12 23.29
N ARG A 175 26.18 21.22 22.82
CA ARG A 175 26.73 21.26 21.46
C ARG A 175 26.56 19.90 20.79
N CYS A 176 25.98 19.92 19.62
CA CYS A 176 25.80 18.71 18.81
C CYS A 176 27.18 18.13 18.40
N ALA A 177 27.32 16.83 18.51
CA ALA A 177 28.47 16.13 17.95
C ALA A 177 28.38 16.10 16.41
N THR A 178 29.52 16.13 15.76
CA THR A 178 29.59 16.00 14.29
C THR A 178 29.66 14.54 13.89
N ALA A 179 28.65 14.08 13.15
CA ALA A 179 28.70 12.77 12.50
C ALA A 179 29.58 12.88 11.23
N ARG A 180 30.74 12.23 11.24
CA ARG A 180 31.65 12.28 10.09
C ARG A 180 31.32 11.17 9.13
N ASP A 181 31.43 10.33 8.64
CA ASP A 181 31.13 9.36 7.60
C ASP A 181 29.87 8.55 7.93
N ILE A 182 28.69 9.14 7.71
CA ILE A 182 27.40 8.49 7.95
C ILE A 182 27.27 7.21 7.09
N ASP A 183 27.79 7.22 5.85
CA ASP A 183 27.73 6.04 4.98
C ASP A 183 28.56 4.87 5.54
N ALA A 184 29.75 5.14 6.09
CA ALA A 184 30.56 4.10 6.73
C ALA A 184 29.84 3.54 7.97
N VAL A 185 29.27 4.40 8.80
CA VAL A 185 28.51 3.97 10.00
C VAL A 185 27.32 3.10 9.60
N CYS A 186 26.54 3.51 8.59
CA CYS A 186 25.40 2.72 8.09
C CYS A 186 25.84 1.34 7.58
N ARG A 187 26.95 1.27 6.82
CA ARG A 187 27.52 -0.01 6.35
C ARG A 187 27.95 -0.90 7.50
N GLN A 188 28.62 -0.34 8.50
CA GLN A 188 29.08 -1.09 9.70
C GLN A 188 27.89 -1.66 10.48
N ILE A 189 26.83 -0.86 10.69
CA ILE A 189 25.62 -1.30 11.38
C ILE A 189 24.92 -2.41 10.56
N ALA A 190 24.79 -2.23 9.24
CA ALA A 190 24.18 -3.25 8.38
C ALA A 190 25.00 -4.57 8.38
N PHE A 191 26.33 -4.48 8.38
CA PHE A 191 27.20 -5.64 8.49
C PHE A 191 27.04 -6.34 9.85
N ALA A 192 27.10 -5.58 10.95
CA ALA A 192 26.92 -6.11 12.30
C ALA A 192 25.56 -6.80 12.48
N SER A 193 24.49 -6.20 11.96
CA SER A 193 23.14 -6.76 12.00
C SER A 193 23.07 -8.13 11.31
N ARG A 194 23.69 -8.26 10.13
CA ARG A 194 23.79 -9.54 9.42
C ARG A 194 24.63 -10.57 10.18
N PHE A 195 25.75 -10.11 10.73
CA PHE A 195 26.67 -10.99 11.48
C PHE A 195 26.01 -11.62 12.71
N VAL A 196 25.19 -10.84 13.43
CA VAL A 196 24.46 -11.34 14.61
C VAL A 196 23.14 -12.04 14.28
N GLY A 197 22.82 -12.20 12.98
CA GLY A 197 21.58 -12.86 12.54
C GLY A 197 20.31 -12.06 12.81
N SER A 198 20.41 -10.73 12.90
CA SER A 198 19.27 -9.83 13.12
C SER A 198 18.85 -9.19 11.78
N PRO A 199 17.89 -9.79 11.05
CA PRO A 199 17.50 -9.30 9.74
C PRO A 199 16.75 -7.96 9.84
N PRO A 200 16.71 -7.16 8.74
CA PRO A 200 15.90 -5.96 8.68
C PRO A 200 14.42 -6.31 8.87
N GLN A 201 13.71 -5.43 9.58
CA GLN A 201 12.28 -5.58 9.77
C GLN A 201 11.52 -5.26 8.46
N PRO A 202 10.33 -5.85 8.26
CA PRO A 202 9.50 -5.55 7.09
C PRO A 202 9.12 -4.07 7.06
N SER A 203 9.03 -3.52 5.85
CA SER A 203 8.60 -2.14 5.66
C SER A 203 7.15 -1.95 6.13
N LEU A 204 6.86 -0.83 6.80
CA LEU A 204 5.52 -0.45 7.22
C LEU A 204 4.61 -0.07 6.04
N PHE A 205 5.19 0.39 4.95
CA PHE A 205 4.46 0.75 3.73
C PHE A 205 5.35 0.58 2.50
N THR A 206 4.73 0.45 1.36
CA THR A 206 5.41 0.38 0.06
C THR A 206 5.25 1.69 -0.70
N ALA A 207 6.05 1.91 -1.74
CA ALA A 207 5.81 2.97 -2.70
C ALA A 207 4.41 2.84 -3.35
N PRO A 208 3.80 3.94 -3.85
CA PRO A 208 2.55 3.88 -4.60
C PRO A 208 2.63 2.96 -5.82
N LEU A 209 1.46 2.59 -6.37
CA LEU A 209 1.39 1.80 -7.60
C LEU A 209 2.24 2.44 -8.71
N PRO A 210 3.15 1.69 -9.34
CA PRO A 210 3.90 2.19 -10.47
C PRO A 210 2.97 2.41 -11.67
N ARG A 211 3.31 3.36 -12.54
CA ARG A 211 2.54 3.63 -13.77
C ARG A 211 2.42 2.41 -14.68
N HIS A 212 3.43 1.56 -14.70
CA HIS A 212 3.47 0.34 -15.48
C HIS A 212 3.89 -0.83 -14.60
N VAL A 213 3.09 -1.88 -14.60
CA VAL A 213 3.40 -3.14 -13.96
C VAL A 213 3.88 -4.10 -15.04
N LYS A 214 5.15 -4.52 -14.96
CA LYS A 214 5.66 -5.56 -15.86
C LYS A 214 5.04 -6.90 -15.50
N ASP A 215 4.48 -7.56 -16.47
CA ASP A 215 4.05 -8.95 -16.33
C ASP A 215 5.28 -9.82 -16.10
N ARG A 216 5.38 -10.37 -14.91
CA ARG A 216 6.41 -11.35 -14.57
C ARG A 216 5.80 -12.73 -14.71
N THR A 217 6.15 -13.43 -15.76
CA THR A 217 5.86 -14.87 -15.90
C THR A 217 6.60 -15.59 -14.77
N VAL A 218 5.88 -16.05 -13.77
CA VAL A 218 6.42 -16.89 -12.70
C VAL A 218 6.03 -18.33 -13.01
N ALA A 219 6.95 -19.25 -12.81
CA ALA A 219 6.77 -20.67 -13.11
C ALA A 219 5.71 -21.40 -12.25
N ASP A 220 5.20 -20.75 -11.19
CA ASP A 220 4.20 -21.34 -10.30
C ASP A 220 2.80 -20.80 -10.66
N HIS A 221 2.13 -21.49 -11.56
CA HIS A 221 0.76 -21.19 -12.00
C HIS A 221 -0.24 -22.18 -11.41
N ALA A 222 -0.44 -22.11 -10.10
CA ALA A 222 -1.50 -22.88 -9.46
C ALA A 222 -2.87 -22.28 -9.85
N PRO A 223 -3.88 -23.08 -10.21
CA PRO A 223 -5.22 -22.62 -10.61
C PRO A 223 -5.90 -21.71 -9.59
N GLN A 224 -5.58 -21.90 -8.30
CA GLN A 224 -6.11 -21.13 -7.18
C GLN A 224 -5.43 -19.76 -6.99
N ARG A 225 -4.33 -19.48 -7.69
CA ARG A 225 -3.52 -18.28 -7.52
C ARG A 225 -3.00 -17.70 -8.81
N ILE A 226 -3.89 -17.53 -9.79
CA ILE A 226 -3.53 -16.85 -11.04
C ILE A 226 -3.29 -15.37 -10.75
N ARG A 227 -2.05 -14.94 -10.92
CA ARG A 227 -1.64 -13.55 -10.75
C ARG A 227 -1.95 -12.75 -12.01
N PHE A 228 -2.53 -11.54 -11.82
CA PHE A 228 -2.86 -10.66 -12.93
C PHE A 228 -2.41 -9.21 -12.74
N GLY A 229 -1.79 -8.88 -11.61
CA GLY A 229 -1.34 -7.52 -11.35
C GLY A 229 -0.83 -7.29 -9.94
N LEU A 230 -0.90 -6.03 -9.50
CA LEU A 230 -0.64 -5.60 -8.13
C LEU A 230 -1.92 -5.04 -7.51
N ALA A 231 -2.22 -5.47 -6.31
CA ALA A 231 -3.27 -4.91 -5.46
C ALA A 231 -2.66 -3.88 -4.51
N ASP A 232 -3.36 -2.76 -4.33
CA ASP A 232 -2.99 -1.68 -3.43
C ASP A 232 -4.07 -1.50 -2.37
N ASP A 233 -3.74 -1.70 -1.11
CA ASP A 233 -4.66 -1.48 0.01
C ASP A 233 -4.60 -0.03 0.57
N GLY A 234 -3.79 0.83 -0.06
CA GLY A 234 -3.54 2.22 0.34
C GLY A 234 -2.34 2.37 1.27
N ILE A 235 -1.71 1.26 1.66
CA ILE A 235 -0.49 1.21 2.48
C ILE A 235 0.54 0.31 1.80
N ASN A 236 0.15 -0.91 1.41
CA ASN A 236 1.03 -1.92 0.85
C ASN A 236 0.57 -2.41 -0.51
N LEU A 237 1.55 -2.72 -1.35
CA LEU A 237 1.34 -3.44 -2.60
C LEU A 237 1.48 -4.94 -2.36
N ARG A 238 0.53 -5.70 -2.91
CA ARG A 238 0.53 -7.16 -2.90
C ARG A 238 0.30 -7.67 -4.32
N GLU A 239 0.57 -8.93 -4.56
CA GLU A 239 0.17 -9.56 -5.80
C GLU A 239 -1.36 -9.66 -5.86
N ALA A 240 -1.94 -9.17 -6.95
CA ALA A 240 -3.35 -9.36 -7.26
C ALA A 240 -3.51 -10.75 -7.88
N THR A 241 -4.17 -11.64 -7.16
CA THR A 241 -4.43 -13.01 -7.59
C THR A 241 -5.91 -13.32 -7.63
N VAL A 242 -6.30 -14.26 -8.48
CA VAL A 242 -7.66 -14.77 -8.54
C VAL A 242 -7.64 -16.29 -8.72
N SER A 243 -8.62 -16.98 -8.13
CA SER A 243 -8.85 -18.40 -8.36
C SER A 243 -9.71 -18.58 -9.62
N LEU A 244 -9.25 -19.39 -10.55
CA LEU A 244 -10.03 -19.76 -11.75
C LEU A 244 -10.82 -21.06 -11.58
N THR A 245 -10.76 -21.69 -10.41
CA THR A 245 -11.51 -22.91 -10.07
C THR A 245 -12.52 -22.67 -8.95
N GLY A 246 -12.68 -21.44 -8.49
CA GLY A 246 -13.55 -21.05 -7.40
C GLY A 246 -14.91 -20.50 -7.83
N GLY A 247 -15.38 -20.84 -9.02
CA GLY A 247 -16.63 -20.35 -9.59
C GLY A 247 -16.44 -19.23 -10.61
N ASN A 248 -17.54 -18.61 -11.02
CA ASN A 248 -17.55 -17.62 -12.09
C ASN A 248 -17.02 -16.26 -11.68
N ILE A 249 -16.41 -15.54 -12.62
CA ILE A 249 -15.81 -14.21 -12.43
C ILE A 249 -16.41 -13.21 -13.40
N GLY A 250 -17.06 -12.18 -12.87
CA GLY A 250 -17.57 -11.06 -13.64
C GLY A 250 -16.54 -9.92 -13.75
N VAL A 251 -16.16 -9.54 -14.97
CA VAL A 251 -15.30 -8.38 -15.25
C VAL A 251 -16.18 -7.24 -15.76
N ILE A 252 -16.38 -6.23 -14.94
CA ILE A 252 -17.41 -5.20 -15.14
C ILE A 252 -16.76 -3.85 -15.38
N GLY A 253 -17.21 -3.12 -16.37
CA GLY A 253 -16.77 -1.75 -16.59
C GLY A 253 -17.00 -1.22 -18.00
N PRO A 254 -16.90 0.09 -18.23
CA PRO A 254 -17.13 0.71 -19.53
C PRO A 254 -16.18 0.21 -20.61
N GLN A 255 -16.58 0.45 -21.87
CA GLN A 255 -15.73 0.15 -23.01
C GLN A 255 -14.40 0.93 -22.96
N GLY A 256 -13.30 0.36 -23.44
CA GLY A 256 -11.99 0.99 -23.46
C GLY A 256 -11.24 1.01 -22.11
N ARG A 257 -11.74 0.38 -21.05
CA ARG A 257 -11.12 0.37 -19.72
C ARG A 257 -10.14 -0.77 -19.49
N GLY A 258 -9.91 -1.64 -20.48
CA GLY A 258 -8.94 -2.72 -20.37
C GLY A 258 -9.50 -4.10 -20.02
N LYS A 259 -10.84 -4.30 -20.04
CA LYS A 259 -11.47 -5.61 -19.77
C LYS A 259 -10.88 -6.73 -20.61
N THR A 260 -10.86 -6.56 -21.94
CA THR A 260 -10.29 -7.53 -22.90
C THR A 260 -8.80 -7.79 -22.63
N THR A 261 -8.04 -6.76 -22.25
CA THR A 261 -6.62 -6.90 -21.88
C THR A 261 -6.47 -7.78 -20.64
N LEU A 262 -7.31 -7.58 -19.63
CA LEU A 262 -7.34 -8.40 -18.44
C LEU A 262 -7.69 -9.86 -18.77
N LEU A 263 -8.76 -10.09 -19.57
CA LEU A 263 -9.14 -11.44 -19.97
C LEU A 263 -7.98 -12.15 -20.69
N LYS A 264 -7.27 -11.45 -21.58
CA LYS A 264 -6.08 -12.00 -22.27
C LYS A 264 -4.96 -12.37 -21.31
N THR A 265 -4.69 -11.51 -20.33
CA THR A 265 -3.68 -11.78 -19.29
C THR A 265 -4.04 -13.01 -18.48
N LEU A 266 -5.29 -13.10 -18.02
CA LEU A 266 -5.79 -14.26 -17.28
C LEU A 266 -5.77 -15.53 -18.11
N ALA A 267 -6.24 -15.48 -19.37
CA ALA A 267 -6.25 -16.61 -20.29
C ALA A 267 -4.83 -17.14 -20.58
N ARG A 268 -3.87 -16.22 -20.78
CA ARG A 268 -2.47 -16.59 -20.97
C ARG A 268 -1.90 -17.30 -19.74
N HIS A 269 -2.13 -16.77 -18.55
CA HIS A 269 -1.65 -17.39 -17.31
C HIS A 269 -2.38 -18.71 -17.03
N ALA A 270 -3.69 -18.79 -17.31
CA ALA A 270 -4.45 -20.02 -17.18
C ALA A 270 -3.96 -21.13 -18.11
N SER A 271 -3.53 -20.78 -19.33
CA SER A 271 -2.99 -21.77 -20.29
C SER A 271 -1.62 -22.35 -19.89
N MET A 272 -0.94 -21.72 -18.93
CA MET A 272 0.32 -22.21 -18.36
C MET A 272 0.12 -22.96 -17.05
N ALA A 273 -1.09 -22.92 -16.48
CA ALA A 273 -1.40 -23.56 -15.21
C ALA A 273 -1.76 -25.04 -15.44
N ASP A 274 -1.26 -25.91 -14.58
CA ASP A 274 -1.57 -27.32 -14.62
C ASP A 274 -3.03 -27.59 -14.27
N GLY A 275 -3.65 -28.55 -14.98
CA GLY A 275 -5.02 -28.97 -14.71
C GLY A 275 -6.10 -28.02 -15.21
N LEU A 276 -5.78 -26.98 -15.99
CA LEU A 276 -6.76 -26.10 -16.64
C LEU A 276 -6.84 -26.31 -18.15
N ALA A 277 -8.04 -26.28 -18.70
CA ALA A 277 -8.32 -26.16 -20.12
C ALA A 277 -8.95 -24.79 -20.42
N VAL A 278 -8.37 -24.03 -21.33
CA VAL A 278 -8.81 -22.67 -21.66
C VAL A 278 -9.65 -22.65 -22.93
N ARG A 279 -10.86 -22.08 -22.82
CA ARG A 279 -11.76 -21.78 -23.95
C ARG A 279 -11.95 -20.26 -24.04
N VAL A 280 -12.02 -19.70 -25.26
CA VAL A 280 -12.26 -18.27 -25.46
C VAL A 280 -13.37 -18.07 -26.46
N SER A 281 -14.30 -17.16 -26.13
CA SER A 281 -15.35 -16.65 -27.02
C SER A 281 -15.32 -15.14 -27.06
N SER A 282 -15.34 -14.54 -28.23
CA SER A 282 -15.38 -13.09 -28.42
C SER A 282 -16.03 -12.75 -29.76
N PRO A 283 -16.90 -11.75 -29.81
CA PRO A 283 -17.40 -11.21 -31.08
C PRO A 283 -16.29 -10.51 -31.87
N HIS A 284 -15.23 -10.08 -31.21
CA HIS A 284 -14.11 -9.35 -31.78
C HIS A 284 -12.92 -10.26 -32.12
N ARG A 285 -13.08 -11.19 -33.03
CA ARG A 285 -12.06 -12.20 -33.41
C ARG A 285 -10.68 -11.63 -33.76
N ARG A 286 -10.61 -10.42 -34.33
CA ARG A 286 -9.33 -9.75 -34.67
C ARG A 286 -8.50 -9.32 -33.46
N VAL A 287 -9.13 -9.19 -32.31
CA VAL A 287 -8.47 -8.77 -31.07
C VAL A 287 -7.77 -9.94 -30.38
N TRP A 288 -8.26 -11.15 -30.60
CA TRP A 288 -7.68 -12.39 -30.07
C TRP A 288 -6.83 -13.07 -31.15
N SER A 289 -5.63 -13.53 -30.80
CA SER A 289 -4.79 -14.28 -31.75
C SER A 289 -5.44 -15.62 -32.10
N SER A 290 -5.18 -16.14 -33.32
CA SER A 290 -5.77 -17.38 -33.83
C SER A 290 -5.55 -18.60 -32.93
N GLN A 291 -4.47 -18.65 -32.21
CA GLN A 291 -4.17 -19.74 -31.27
C GLN A 291 -5.18 -19.86 -30.09
N TRP A 292 -5.94 -18.79 -29.79
CA TRP A 292 -6.96 -18.80 -28.74
C TRP A 292 -8.36 -19.18 -29.26
N LEU A 293 -8.60 -19.00 -30.56
CA LEU A 293 -9.90 -19.22 -31.20
C LEU A 293 -10.08 -20.65 -31.74
N HIS A 294 -9.01 -21.40 -31.84
CA HIS A 294 -9.02 -22.78 -32.34
C HIS A 294 -8.74 -23.74 -31.19
N GLY A 295 -9.80 -24.18 -30.54
CA GLY A 295 -9.89 -25.39 -29.76
C GLY A 295 -8.87 -25.56 -28.64
N GLY A 296 -9.32 -25.40 -27.43
CA GLY A 296 -8.75 -26.14 -26.31
C GLY A 296 -8.62 -27.62 -26.75
N ARG A 297 -7.50 -28.27 -26.46
CA ARG A 297 -7.33 -29.70 -26.67
C ARG A 297 -8.45 -30.46 -25.98
N CYS A 298 -9.50 -30.78 -26.71
CA CYS A 298 -10.37 -31.89 -26.36
C CYS A 298 -9.54 -33.16 -26.55
N THR A 299 -8.94 -33.67 -25.49
CA THR A 299 -8.40 -35.04 -25.52
C THR A 299 -9.56 -36.01 -25.58
N PRO A 300 -9.58 -36.97 -26.50
CA PRO A 300 -10.59 -38.00 -26.52
C PRO A 300 -10.48 -38.83 -25.23
N TYR A 301 -11.61 -39.18 -24.68
CA TYR A 301 -11.78 -40.11 -23.56
C TYR A 301 -11.03 -41.44 -23.86
N ALA A 302 -9.99 -41.73 -23.07
CA ALA A 302 -9.30 -43.01 -23.18
C ALA A 302 -8.68 -43.41 -21.85
N SER A 303 -9.09 -44.57 -21.36
CA SER A 303 -8.55 -45.48 -20.35
C SER A 303 -8.54 -45.03 -18.88
N SER A 304 -8.75 -45.99 -17.99
CA SER A 304 -8.91 -45.92 -16.56
C SER A 304 -7.69 -45.39 -15.76
N ASP A 305 -6.56 -45.11 -16.42
CA ASP A 305 -5.35 -44.54 -15.84
C ASP A 305 -5.07 -43.11 -16.35
N ALA A 306 -6.05 -42.45 -16.99
CA ALA A 306 -5.90 -41.06 -17.44
C ALA A 306 -6.02 -40.10 -16.23
N PRO A 307 -5.21 -39.03 -16.20
CA PRO A 307 -5.37 -37.97 -15.21
C PRO A 307 -6.81 -37.40 -15.27
N PRO A 308 -7.36 -36.91 -14.16
CA PRO A 308 -8.70 -36.33 -14.14
C PRO A 308 -8.82 -35.26 -15.23
N PRO A 309 -9.99 -35.10 -15.88
CA PRO A 309 -10.18 -34.12 -16.93
C PRO A 309 -9.85 -32.72 -16.41
N PRO A 310 -9.15 -31.90 -17.19
CA PRO A 310 -8.80 -30.56 -16.75
C PRO A 310 -10.06 -29.72 -16.49
N HIS A 311 -10.04 -28.91 -15.44
CA HIS A 311 -11.11 -27.95 -15.19
C HIS A 311 -11.19 -26.92 -16.31
N ILE A 312 -12.37 -26.71 -16.89
CA ILE A 312 -12.56 -25.82 -18.02
C ILE A 312 -12.74 -24.39 -17.53
N VAL A 313 -11.91 -23.47 -18.04
CA VAL A 313 -12.08 -22.03 -17.82
C VAL A 313 -12.47 -21.38 -19.14
N TRP A 314 -13.70 -20.88 -19.19
CA TRP A 314 -14.25 -20.25 -20.37
C TRP A 314 -14.22 -18.72 -20.26
N PHE A 315 -13.36 -18.08 -21.05
CA PHE A 315 -13.27 -16.62 -21.16
C PHE A 315 -14.25 -16.13 -22.23
N VAL A 316 -15.16 -15.24 -21.82
CA VAL A 316 -16.20 -14.66 -22.69
C VAL A 316 -16.03 -13.15 -22.70
N ASP A 317 -15.52 -12.62 -23.82
CA ASP A 317 -15.34 -11.19 -24.00
C ASP A 317 -16.63 -10.58 -24.57
N ASP A 318 -17.04 -9.41 -24.05
CA ASP A 318 -18.25 -8.69 -24.47
C ASP A 318 -19.52 -9.55 -24.37
N ALA A 319 -19.81 -10.01 -23.15
CA ALA A 319 -20.93 -10.92 -22.87
C ALA A 319 -22.26 -10.21 -22.68
N ASP A 320 -22.36 -8.88 -22.85
CA ASP A 320 -23.58 -8.11 -22.60
C ASP A 320 -24.81 -8.69 -23.30
N GLU A 321 -24.68 -9.07 -24.56
CA GLU A 321 -25.77 -9.65 -25.33
C GLU A 321 -26.16 -11.07 -24.91
N LEU A 322 -25.25 -11.83 -24.29
CA LEU A 322 -25.53 -13.21 -23.85
C LEU A 322 -26.41 -13.25 -22.59
N PHE A 323 -26.55 -12.13 -21.90
CA PHE A 323 -27.45 -11.96 -20.77
C PHE A 323 -28.87 -11.49 -21.18
N ASP A 324 -29.12 -11.26 -22.49
CA ASP A 324 -30.45 -10.93 -22.95
C ASP A 324 -31.38 -12.16 -22.79
N PRO A 325 -32.42 -12.10 -21.96
CA PRO A 325 -33.34 -13.21 -21.72
C PRO A 325 -34.15 -13.63 -22.96
N PHE A 326 -34.20 -12.79 -23.98
CA PHE A 326 -34.88 -13.08 -25.25
C PHE A 326 -33.96 -13.74 -26.29
N ARG A 327 -32.67 -13.83 -26.01
CA ARG A 327 -31.70 -14.46 -26.89
C ARG A 327 -31.65 -15.97 -26.62
N THR A 328 -32.10 -16.76 -27.61
CA THR A 328 -32.23 -18.21 -27.49
C THR A 328 -31.35 -18.99 -28.47
N ASP A 329 -30.30 -18.35 -29.01
CA ASP A 329 -29.34 -19.06 -29.86
C ASP A 329 -28.47 -20.04 -29.06
N GLU A 330 -27.82 -20.96 -29.74
CA GLU A 330 -27.00 -22.02 -29.15
C GLU A 330 -25.88 -21.42 -28.23
N GLN A 331 -25.34 -20.27 -28.57
CA GLN A 331 -24.29 -19.62 -27.78
C GLN A 331 -24.82 -19.09 -26.46
N ALA A 332 -25.99 -18.43 -26.47
CA ALA A 332 -26.62 -17.93 -25.25
C ALA A 332 -27.06 -19.06 -24.30
N LEU A 333 -27.64 -20.13 -24.87
CA LEU A 333 -28.00 -21.32 -24.09
C LEU A 333 -26.76 -21.99 -23.49
N SER A 334 -25.70 -22.20 -24.27
CA SER A 334 -24.44 -22.76 -23.77
C SER A 334 -23.82 -21.92 -22.67
N PHE A 335 -23.88 -20.59 -22.80
CA PHE A 335 -23.38 -19.67 -21.79
C PHE A 335 -24.17 -19.75 -20.47
N THR A 336 -25.50 -19.78 -20.55
CA THR A 336 -26.38 -19.91 -19.37
C THR A 336 -26.15 -21.25 -18.67
N HIS A 337 -26.03 -22.34 -19.42
CA HIS A 337 -25.71 -23.65 -18.85
C HIS A 337 -24.34 -23.67 -18.17
N ALA A 338 -23.32 -23.06 -18.79
CA ALA A 338 -21.97 -23.01 -18.22
C ALA A 338 -21.90 -22.18 -16.93
N LEU A 339 -22.73 -21.14 -16.80
CA LEU A 339 -22.78 -20.36 -15.55
C LEU A 339 -23.29 -21.17 -14.35
N ALA A 340 -24.08 -22.22 -14.60
CA ALA A 340 -24.65 -23.09 -13.59
C ALA A 340 -23.84 -24.40 -13.37
N ASP A 341 -22.85 -24.67 -14.23
CA ASP A 341 -22.06 -25.91 -14.21
C ASP A 341 -20.80 -25.73 -13.35
N GLU A 342 -20.72 -26.48 -12.24
CA GLU A 342 -19.58 -26.43 -11.33
C GLU A 342 -18.26 -26.95 -11.95
N SER A 343 -18.34 -27.73 -13.01
CA SER A 343 -17.16 -28.24 -13.75
C SER A 343 -16.51 -27.19 -14.64
N VAL A 344 -17.17 -26.06 -14.86
CA VAL A 344 -16.73 -24.97 -15.73
C VAL A 344 -16.70 -23.67 -14.91
N SER A 345 -15.61 -22.93 -15.01
CA SER A 345 -15.56 -21.54 -14.51
C SER A 345 -15.66 -20.57 -15.68
N VAL A 346 -16.65 -19.70 -15.66
CA VAL A 346 -16.84 -18.69 -16.68
C VAL A 346 -16.24 -17.36 -16.22
N VAL A 347 -15.31 -16.82 -17.00
CA VAL A 347 -14.76 -15.47 -16.80
C VAL A 347 -15.30 -14.56 -17.90
N PHE A 348 -16.28 -13.74 -17.59
CA PHE A 348 -17.00 -12.95 -18.57
C PHE A 348 -16.84 -11.45 -18.38
N ALA A 349 -16.77 -10.70 -19.49
CA ALA A 349 -16.71 -9.24 -19.48
C ALA A 349 -18.05 -8.62 -19.89
N VAL A 350 -18.51 -7.64 -19.10
CA VAL A 350 -19.71 -6.86 -19.40
C VAL A 350 -19.48 -5.37 -19.20
N SER A 351 -20.31 -4.57 -19.84
CA SER A 351 -20.22 -3.10 -19.77
C SER A 351 -20.83 -2.53 -18.48
N THR A 352 -21.84 -3.18 -17.93
CA THR A 352 -22.58 -2.75 -16.73
C THR A 352 -22.93 -3.91 -15.83
N ILE A 353 -23.24 -3.61 -14.55
CA ILE A 353 -23.70 -4.63 -13.58
C ILE A 353 -25.15 -5.06 -13.79
N ARG A 354 -25.96 -4.28 -14.52
CA ARG A 354 -27.41 -4.45 -14.61
C ARG A 354 -27.88 -5.87 -14.98
N PRO A 355 -27.26 -6.56 -15.99
CA PRO A 355 -27.69 -7.90 -16.37
C PRO A 355 -27.23 -9.00 -15.40
N ILE A 356 -26.35 -8.69 -14.44
CA ILE A 356 -25.73 -9.70 -13.58
C ILE A 356 -26.55 -9.86 -12.30
N ARG A 357 -26.86 -11.11 -11.95
CA ARG A 357 -27.40 -11.50 -10.64
C ARG A 357 -26.29 -12.07 -9.78
N ILE A 358 -26.19 -11.60 -8.55
CA ILE A 358 -25.17 -11.99 -7.59
C ILE A 358 -25.87 -12.68 -6.40
N PRO A 359 -25.39 -13.84 -5.94
CA PRO A 359 -24.20 -14.61 -6.39
C PRO A 359 -24.45 -15.56 -7.58
N GLU A 360 -25.65 -15.61 -8.12
CA GLU A 360 -26.11 -16.59 -9.10
C GLU A 360 -25.22 -16.70 -10.35
N HIS A 361 -24.83 -15.56 -10.95
CA HIS A 361 -24.01 -15.56 -12.16
C HIS A 361 -22.52 -15.48 -11.87
N CYS A 362 -22.09 -14.84 -10.77
CA CYS A 362 -20.70 -14.81 -10.33
C CYS A 362 -20.58 -14.48 -8.83
N ASN A 363 -19.59 -15.09 -8.18
CA ASN A 363 -19.21 -14.81 -6.81
C ASN A 363 -18.02 -13.85 -6.69
N THR A 364 -17.19 -13.80 -7.71
CA THR A 364 -16.02 -12.90 -7.81
C THR A 364 -16.25 -11.82 -8.86
N ARG A 365 -15.90 -10.57 -8.53
CA ARG A 365 -16.04 -9.44 -9.44
C ARG A 365 -14.74 -8.66 -9.54
N ILE A 366 -14.37 -8.28 -10.76
CA ILE A 366 -13.30 -7.33 -11.04
C ILE A 366 -13.94 -6.12 -11.70
N VAL A 367 -13.94 -4.99 -11.01
CA VAL A 367 -14.66 -3.78 -11.46
C VAL A 367 -13.67 -2.74 -11.95
N PHE A 368 -13.87 -2.28 -13.17
CA PHE A 368 -13.25 -1.08 -13.71
C PHE A 368 -14.21 0.10 -13.49
N PRO A 369 -13.95 1.01 -12.54
CA PRO A 369 -14.89 2.07 -12.21
C PRO A 369 -15.24 2.94 -13.42
N CYS A 370 -16.52 3.28 -13.55
CA CYS A 370 -17.01 4.18 -14.59
C CYS A 370 -16.86 5.67 -14.21
N GLY A 371 -16.73 5.94 -12.90
CA GLY A 371 -16.65 7.29 -12.34
C GLY A 371 -18.01 7.86 -11.91
N GLU A 372 -19.09 7.11 -12.09
CA GLU A 372 -20.40 7.42 -11.55
C GLU A 372 -20.60 6.69 -10.21
N ARG A 373 -20.71 7.45 -9.11
CA ARG A 373 -20.71 6.92 -7.74
C ARG A 373 -21.75 5.82 -7.52
N THR A 374 -22.98 6.02 -8.01
CA THR A 374 -24.07 5.06 -7.82
C THR A 374 -23.80 3.75 -8.56
N SER A 375 -23.41 3.83 -9.81
CA SER A 375 -23.10 2.65 -10.65
C SER A 375 -21.90 1.88 -10.11
N ASP A 376 -20.86 2.57 -9.65
CA ASP A 376 -19.67 1.95 -9.08
C ASP A 376 -19.97 1.25 -7.74
N LEU A 377 -20.81 1.86 -6.89
CA LEU A 377 -21.29 1.22 -5.65
C LEU A 377 -22.11 -0.03 -5.94
N MET A 378 -23.03 0.03 -6.90
CA MET A 378 -23.85 -1.13 -7.32
C MET A 378 -22.95 -2.25 -7.87
N ALA A 379 -21.90 -1.93 -8.60
CA ALA A 379 -20.92 -2.90 -9.07
C ALA A 379 -20.08 -3.52 -7.94
N GLY A 380 -20.12 -2.95 -6.73
CA GLY A 380 -19.45 -3.46 -5.54
C GLY A 380 -18.13 -2.78 -5.21
N VAL A 381 -17.87 -1.60 -5.78
CA VAL A 381 -16.72 -0.78 -5.39
C VAL A 381 -16.96 -0.24 -3.99
N PRO A 382 -16.09 -0.49 -3.01
CA PRO A 382 -16.24 0.05 -1.67
C PRO A 382 -16.26 1.60 -1.67
N ALA A 383 -17.18 2.20 -0.91
CA ALA A 383 -17.34 3.65 -0.85
C ALA A 383 -16.02 4.38 -0.55
N ARG A 384 -15.19 3.83 0.34
CA ARG A 384 -13.85 4.37 0.67
C ARG A 384 -12.91 4.50 -0.53
N LEU A 385 -13.07 3.68 -1.57
CA LEU A 385 -12.23 3.72 -2.77
C LEU A 385 -12.72 4.76 -3.77
N LEU A 386 -14.00 5.14 -3.73
CA LEU A 386 -14.58 6.15 -4.62
C LEU A 386 -14.10 7.56 -4.29
N ASP A 387 -13.77 7.81 -3.02
CA ASP A 387 -13.24 9.09 -2.55
C ASP A 387 -11.71 9.20 -2.71
N MET A 388 -11.05 8.08 -2.99
CA MET A 388 -9.63 8.09 -3.35
C MET A 388 -9.50 8.54 -4.80
N LYS A 389 -8.70 9.58 -5.05
CA LYS A 389 -8.19 9.86 -6.40
C LYS A 389 -7.23 8.73 -6.78
N ILE A 390 -7.78 7.59 -7.17
CA ILE A 390 -7.01 6.52 -7.80
C ILE A 390 -6.48 7.14 -9.09
N GLY A 391 -5.16 7.30 -9.18
CA GLY A 391 -4.53 7.86 -10.36
C GLY A 391 -5.08 7.11 -11.58
N ARG A 392 -5.58 7.88 -12.56
CA ARG A 392 -6.00 7.30 -13.84
C ARG A 392 -4.81 6.54 -14.38
N ALA A 393 -4.87 5.22 -14.36
CA ALA A 393 -3.97 4.41 -15.15
C ALA A 393 -4.29 4.76 -16.60
N HIS A 394 -3.48 5.65 -17.17
CA HIS A 394 -3.45 5.79 -18.62
C HIS A 394 -2.78 4.53 -19.15
N VAL A 395 -3.59 3.68 -19.78
CA VAL A 395 -3.13 2.61 -20.64
C VAL A 395 -2.44 3.20 -21.85
#